data_f6512d863819e6c8fcc9a7b7bcb5b39a
#
_entry.id   f6512d863819e6c8fcc9a7b7bcb5b39a
#
_cell.length_a   1.000
_cell.length_b   1.000
_cell.length_c   1.000
_cell.angle_alpha   90.00
_cell.angle_beta   90.00
_cell.angle_gamma   90.00
#
_symmetry.space_group_name_H-M   'P 1'
#
loop_
_entity.id
_entity.type
_entity.pdbx_description
1 polymer ?
#
loop_
_entity_poly.entity_id
_entity_poly.type
_entity_poly.pdbx_seq_one_letter_code
_entity_poly.pdbx_strand_id
1 'polypeptide(L)'
;MKIFFLFLIVLTINSCGNLLDDYESNPLDASSIDQEMCRILNDLGSISASTIQADSLTTITIFDSLVQDTLSFIHLSNVNNWEIPIDGSSYFILHAPQEADSYFVAFNSFSEFHLYNNDGTLIQPDSENSSLRSIAGCPDIRVRQTFSQLSGVYLAKLVNPNVSSVKMVVMNTNNAPSANFTTSTSDAFVGDTITFMDESSQGSYPIMTYSWDFGDNNSSADSPVAFHAYSDSGEYSPSLTVSDGYLFHTIMKNAHIRVVGRGRE
;
A
#
# COMPACT_ATOMS: atom_id res chain seq x y z
N MET A 1 -38.03 -27.22 64.25
CA MET A 1 -37.02 -27.87 63.40
C MET A 1 -37.17 -27.23 62.01
N LYS A 2 -36.41 -26.18 61.72
CA LYS A 2 -36.49 -25.45 60.42
C LYS A 2 -35.27 -25.86 59.63
N ILE A 3 -35.45 -26.56 58.52
CA ILE A 3 -34.46 -26.99 57.57
C ILE A 3 -34.17 -25.83 56.63
N PHE A 4 -32.99 -25.23 56.71
CA PHE A 4 -32.49 -24.27 55.75
C PHE A 4 -31.94 -24.99 54.53
N PHE A 5 -32.61 -24.83 53.37
CA PHE A 5 -32.07 -25.22 52.11
C PHE A 5 -31.04 -24.20 51.62
N LEU A 6 -29.78 -24.57 51.63
CA LEU A 6 -28.70 -23.79 51.05
C LEU A 6 -28.72 -24.02 49.54
N PHE A 7 -29.21 -23.05 48.76
CA PHE A 7 -29.06 -23.06 47.31
C PHE A 7 -27.64 -22.67 46.96
N LEU A 8 -26.87 -23.68 46.52
CA LEU A 8 -25.53 -23.49 45.94
C LEU A 8 -25.72 -22.98 44.50
N ILE A 9 -25.58 -21.67 44.29
CA ILE A 9 -25.49 -21.10 42.93
C ILE A 9 -24.10 -21.44 42.39
N VAL A 10 -24.01 -22.47 41.57
CA VAL A 10 -22.85 -22.71 40.69
C VAL A 10 -22.92 -21.70 39.56
N LEU A 11 -22.22 -20.59 39.70
CA LEU A 11 -21.91 -19.70 38.59
C LEU A 11 -20.92 -20.45 37.68
N THR A 12 -21.42 -21.02 36.61
CA THR A 12 -20.59 -21.47 35.49
C THR A 12 -20.02 -20.24 34.81
N ILE A 13 -18.77 -19.93 35.08
CA ILE A 13 -17.96 -19.02 34.30
C ILE A 13 -17.58 -19.73 33.00
N ASN A 14 -18.54 -19.84 32.11
CA ASN A 14 -18.31 -20.23 30.72
C ASN A 14 -18.52 -18.99 29.86
N SER A 15 -17.60 -18.05 29.88
CA SER A 15 -17.52 -17.00 28.84
C SER A 15 -16.26 -16.14 28.95
N CYS A 16 -15.11 -16.75 29.12
CA CYS A 16 -13.84 -16.04 28.95
C CYS A 16 -12.95 -16.66 27.85
N GLY A 17 -13.48 -17.63 27.10
CA GLY A 17 -12.75 -18.29 26.00
C GLY A 17 -12.79 -17.55 24.67
N ASN A 18 -13.84 -16.76 24.42
CA ASN A 18 -14.09 -16.21 23.08
C ASN A 18 -13.71 -14.75 22.90
N LEU A 19 -13.26 -14.05 23.95
CA LEU A 19 -12.87 -12.65 23.83
C LEU A 19 -11.44 -12.47 23.30
N LEU A 20 -10.65 -13.53 23.29
CA LEU A 20 -9.28 -13.52 22.70
C LEU A 20 -9.25 -14.09 21.29
N ASP A 21 -10.19 -14.99 20.95
CA ASP A 21 -10.29 -15.56 19.58
C ASP A 21 -10.83 -14.55 18.57
N ASP A 22 -11.66 -13.58 18.98
CA ASP A 22 -12.10 -12.47 18.11
C ASP A 22 -11.01 -11.39 17.89
N TYR A 23 -9.89 -11.47 18.59
CA TYR A 23 -8.76 -10.54 18.44
C TYR A 23 -7.65 -11.09 17.52
N GLU A 24 -7.70 -12.35 17.14
CA GLU A 24 -6.98 -12.85 15.97
C GLU A 24 -7.82 -12.53 14.73
N SER A 25 -7.91 -11.23 14.40
CA SER A 25 -8.27 -10.84 13.04
C SER A 25 -7.34 -11.62 12.11
N ASN A 26 -7.88 -12.45 11.22
CA ASN A 26 -7.13 -13.05 10.13
C ASN A 26 -6.20 -11.97 9.59
N PRO A 27 -4.88 -12.17 9.61
CA PRO A 27 -3.97 -11.17 9.09
C PRO A 27 -4.42 -10.90 7.67
N LEU A 28 -4.73 -9.64 7.36
CA LEU A 28 -5.07 -9.23 6.00
C LEU A 28 -3.92 -9.67 5.09
N ASP A 29 -4.23 -10.29 3.98
CA ASP A 29 -3.22 -10.63 2.99
C ASP A 29 -2.44 -9.36 2.64
N ALA A 30 -1.11 -9.46 2.61
CA ALA A 30 -0.27 -8.32 2.32
C ALA A 30 -0.60 -7.81 0.91
N SER A 31 -1.01 -6.56 0.83
CA SER A 31 -1.18 -5.89 -0.44
C SER A 31 0.17 -5.72 -1.16
N SER A 32 0.16 -5.38 -2.42
CA SER A 32 1.39 -5.13 -3.18
C SER A 32 2.24 -4.01 -2.57
N ILE A 33 1.60 -2.96 -2.04
CA ILE A 33 2.31 -1.89 -1.31
C ILE A 33 2.95 -2.42 -0.04
N ASP A 34 2.23 -3.25 0.72
CA ASP A 34 2.77 -3.84 1.94
C ASP A 34 4.00 -4.71 1.64
N GLN A 35 3.95 -5.50 0.56
CA GLN A 35 5.06 -6.32 0.10
C GLN A 35 6.27 -5.46 -0.31
N GLU A 36 6.04 -4.38 -1.04
CA GLU A 36 7.12 -3.47 -1.46
C GLU A 36 7.68 -2.69 -0.27
N MET A 37 6.86 -2.19 0.65
CA MET A 37 7.33 -1.55 1.89
C MET A 37 8.16 -2.53 2.73
N CYS A 38 7.73 -3.79 2.81
CA CYS A 38 8.45 -4.85 3.50
C CYS A 38 9.83 -5.09 2.88
N ARG A 39 9.88 -5.17 1.55
CA ARG A 39 11.13 -5.32 0.80
C ARG A 39 12.07 -4.14 1.07
N ILE A 40 11.57 -2.92 1.05
CA ILE A 40 12.37 -1.72 1.30
C ILE A 40 12.92 -1.73 2.73
N LEU A 41 12.11 -2.08 3.74
CA LEU A 41 12.57 -2.16 5.13
C LEU A 41 13.68 -3.19 5.32
N ASN A 42 13.72 -4.25 4.51
CA ASN A 42 14.68 -5.35 4.63
C ASN A 42 15.90 -5.20 3.73
N ASP A 43 15.70 -4.81 2.47
CA ASP A 43 16.72 -4.91 1.43
C ASP A 43 17.53 -3.63 1.25
N LEU A 44 16.95 -2.47 1.58
CA LEU A 44 17.65 -1.19 1.44
C LEU A 44 18.38 -0.82 2.73
N GLY A 45 19.60 -0.31 2.57
CA GLY A 45 20.32 0.34 3.67
C GLY A 45 19.50 1.52 4.22
N SER A 46 19.48 1.68 5.54
CA SER A 46 18.74 2.78 6.17
C SER A 46 19.49 4.11 6.07
N ILE A 47 18.72 5.19 5.92
CA ILE A 47 19.21 6.57 6.00
C ILE A 47 18.80 7.11 7.37
N SER A 48 19.77 7.58 8.17
CA SER A 48 19.45 8.16 9.48
C SER A 48 18.73 9.49 9.32
N ALA A 49 17.58 9.63 9.97
CA ALA A 49 16.83 10.89 10.02
C ALA A 49 17.42 11.85 11.05
N SER A 50 17.38 13.14 10.74
CA SER A 50 17.63 14.19 11.75
C SER A 50 16.41 14.33 12.64
N THR A 51 16.60 14.18 13.95
CA THR A 51 15.53 14.23 14.93
C THR A 51 15.86 15.18 16.07
N ILE A 52 14.81 15.73 16.70
CA ILE A 52 14.91 16.42 17.99
C ILE A 52 14.16 15.59 19.03
N GLN A 53 14.79 15.42 20.17
CA GLN A 53 14.19 14.80 21.35
C GLN A 53 13.78 15.93 22.30
N ALA A 54 12.50 16.07 22.59
CA ALA A 54 11.98 17.17 23.39
C ALA A 54 10.77 16.74 24.21
N ASP A 55 10.94 16.70 25.52
CA ASP A 55 9.88 16.33 26.45
C ASP A 55 9.02 17.52 26.94
N SER A 56 9.49 18.74 26.76
CA SER A 56 8.89 19.92 27.39
C SER A 56 8.54 21.08 26.45
N LEU A 57 8.82 20.98 25.14
CA LEU A 57 8.51 22.02 24.17
C LEU A 57 7.12 21.83 23.56
N THR A 58 6.48 22.93 23.16
CA THR A 58 5.24 22.86 22.38
C THR A 58 5.54 22.39 20.96
N THR A 59 4.56 21.77 20.29
CA THR A 59 4.68 21.34 18.89
C THR A 59 5.10 22.47 17.94
N ILE A 60 4.58 23.67 18.14
CA ILE A 60 4.93 24.86 17.34
C ILE A 60 6.41 25.22 17.53
N THR A 61 6.90 25.27 18.76
CA THR A 61 8.30 25.60 19.05
C THR A 61 9.26 24.56 18.44
N ILE A 62 8.90 23.28 18.49
CA ILE A 62 9.67 22.19 17.87
C ILE A 62 9.66 22.35 16.35
N PHE A 63 8.49 22.61 15.76
CA PHE A 63 8.35 22.83 14.32
C PHE A 63 9.25 23.98 13.85
N ASP A 64 9.17 25.15 14.50
CA ASP A 64 9.99 26.33 14.18
C ASP A 64 11.49 26.06 14.28
N SER A 65 11.90 25.20 15.21
CA SER A 65 13.31 24.82 15.38
C SER A 65 13.80 23.91 14.26
N LEU A 66 12.98 22.93 13.84
CA LEU A 66 13.33 21.94 12.82
C LEU A 66 13.25 22.51 11.41
N VAL A 67 12.30 23.38 11.13
CA VAL A 67 12.06 23.91 9.77
C VAL A 67 13.20 24.80 9.27
N GLN A 68 14.09 25.26 10.16
CA GLN A 68 15.28 26.05 9.79
C GLN A 68 16.33 25.22 9.01
N ASP A 69 16.33 23.90 9.19
CA ASP A 69 17.26 23.00 8.49
C ASP A 69 16.51 22.15 7.46
N THR A 70 16.31 22.71 6.27
CA THR A 70 15.61 22.05 5.15
C THR A 70 16.35 20.83 4.59
N LEU A 71 17.65 20.66 4.89
CA LEU A 71 18.43 19.52 4.44
C LEU A 71 18.13 18.26 5.24
N SER A 72 17.52 18.40 6.41
CA SER A 72 17.15 17.30 7.28
C SER A 72 15.72 16.78 7.06
N PHE A 73 14.99 17.32 6.09
CA PHE A 73 13.62 16.90 5.81
C PHE A 73 13.56 15.50 5.19
N ILE A 74 12.65 14.71 5.69
CA ILE A 74 12.25 13.47 5.03
C ILE A 74 11.25 13.82 3.92
N HIS A 75 11.73 13.77 2.67
CA HIS A 75 10.90 14.05 1.51
C HIS A 75 10.04 12.83 1.18
N LEU A 76 8.71 12.99 1.20
CA LEU A 76 7.76 11.91 0.96
C LEU A 76 7.75 11.42 -0.51
N SER A 77 8.31 12.21 -1.43
CA SER A 77 8.52 11.78 -2.82
C SER A 77 9.64 10.74 -2.99
N ASN A 78 10.49 10.58 -1.98
CA ASN A 78 11.64 9.68 -2.02
C ASN A 78 11.34 8.42 -1.21
N VAL A 79 11.21 7.31 -1.92
CA VAL A 79 11.03 6.01 -1.27
C VAL A 79 12.36 5.53 -0.72
N ASN A 80 12.50 5.56 0.60
CA ASN A 80 13.71 5.15 1.32
C ASN A 80 13.34 4.40 2.60
N ASN A 81 14.30 3.60 3.09
CA ASN A 81 14.28 3.07 4.44
C ASN A 81 14.93 4.09 5.38
N TRP A 82 14.10 4.77 6.18
CA TRP A 82 14.55 5.75 7.14
C TRP A 82 14.77 5.11 8.51
N GLU A 83 15.89 5.39 9.14
CA GLU A 83 16.14 5.04 10.54
C GLU A 83 15.94 6.28 11.41
N ILE A 84 14.94 6.23 12.27
CA ILE A 84 14.56 7.30 13.18
C ILE A 84 15.16 6.99 14.56
N PRO A 85 16.20 7.70 14.98
CA PRO A 85 16.72 7.59 16.35
C PRO A 85 15.65 8.03 17.35
N ILE A 86 15.49 7.27 18.45
CA ILE A 86 14.45 7.53 19.43
C ILE A 86 14.98 7.32 20.86
N ASP A 87 14.57 8.19 21.77
CA ASP A 87 14.76 8.07 23.20
C ASP A 87 13.45 8.46 23.89
N GLY A 88 12.56 7.46 24.01
CA GLY A 88 11.17 7.70 24.42
C GLY A 88 10.33 8.33 23.33
N SER A 89 10.68 9.51 22.84
CA SER A 89 10.02 10.17 21.71
C SER A 89 11.01 10.94 20.81
N SER A 90 10.70 11.05 19.52
CA SER A 90 11.47 11.84 18.55
C SER A 90 10.56 12.63 17.66
N TYR A 91 11.04 13.83 17.27
CA TYR A 91 10.37 14.72 16.33
C TYR A 91 11.24 14.93 15.09
N PHE A 92 10.62 14.96 13.93
CA PHE A 92 11.28 15.18 12.64
C PHE A 92 10.30 15.80 11.64
N ILE A 93 10.84 16.31 10.54
CA ILE A 93 10.03 16.96 9.51
C ILE A 93 9.77 16.03 8.35
N LEU A 94 8.50 15.92 7.97
CA LEU A 94 8.06 15.34 6.71
C LEU A 94 7.71 16.44 5.73
N HIS A 95 8.17 16.33 4.50
CA HIS A 95 7.87 17.26 3.42
C HIS A 95 7.17 16.52 2.27
N ALA A 96 5.88 16.82 2.07
CA ALA A 96 5.11 16.40 0.91
C ALA A 96 5.31 17.39 -0.24
N PRO A 97 5.23 16.93 -1.51
CA PRO A 97 5.20 17.84 -2.66
C PRO A 97 4.04 18.85 -2.59
N GLN A 98 4.10 19.87 -3.47
CA GLN A 98 3.08 20.93 -3.51
C GLN A 98 1.68 20.43 -3.92
N GLU A 99 1.63 19.38 -4.73
CA GLU A 99 0.37 18.73 -5.09
C GLU A 99 -0.05 17.77 -3.97
N ALA A 100 -1.30 17.92 -3.52
CA ALA A 100 -1.83 17.09 -2.44
C ALA A 100 -1.89 15.61 -2.84
N ASP A 101 -1.37 14.76 -1.98
CA ASP A 101 -1.15 13.36 -2.29
C ASP A 101 -1.51 12.46 -1.10
N SER A 102 -1.67 11.15 -1.34
CA SER A 102 -1.93 10.16 -0.32
C SER A 102 -0.68 9.32 -0.06
N TYR A 103 -0.39 9.10 1.23
CA TYR A 103 0.83 8.42 1.67
C TYR A 103 0.54 7.30 2.64
N PHE A 104 1.21 6.16 2.44
CA PHE A 104 1.36 5.12 3.44
C PHE A 104 2.64 5.34 4.23
N VAL A 105 2.54 5.29 5.54
CA VAL A 105 3.67 5.37 6.46
C VAL A 105 3.70 4.07 7.27
N ALA A 106 4.77 3.31 7.17
CA ALA A 106 4.91 2.04 7.85
C ALA A 106 6.16 2.00 8.74
N PHE A 107 6.08 1.24 9.83
CA PHE A 107 7.10 1.13 10.85
C PHE A 107 7.38 -0.33 11.18
N ASN A 108 8.65 -0.65 11.48
CA ASN A 108 9.07 -1.98 11.90
C ASN A 108 8.83 -2.27 13.40
N SER A 109 8.21 -1.38 14.12
CA SER A 109 7.92 -1.52 15.55
C SER A 109 6.52 -1.00 15.90
N PHE A 110 5.98 -1.45 17.03
CA PHE A 110 4.74 -0.92 17.59
C PHE A 110 4.98 0.46 18.22
N SER A 111 4.99 1.49 17.37
CA SER A 111 5.22 2.87 17.77
C SER A 111 3.95 3.69 17.57
N GLU A 112 3.75 4.69 18.43
CA GLU A 112 2.71 5.70 18.21
C GLU A 112 3.27 6.77 17.28
N PHE A 113 2.58 7.02 16.18
CA PHE A 113 2.96 8.04 15.21
C PHE A 113 1.89 9.10 15.12
N HIS A 114 2.31 10.35 15.25
CA HIS A 114 1.45 11.53 15.18
C HIS A 114 2.01 12.50 14.14
N LEU A 115 1.13 13.07 13.34
CA LEU A 115 1.45 14.07 12.32
C LEU A 115 0.74 15.37 12.64
N TYR A 116 1.46 16.49 12.60
CA TYR A 116 0.92 17.82 12.92
C TYR A 116 1.16 18.79 11.79
N ASN A 117 0.18 19.67 11.55
CA ASN A 117 0.35 20.86 10.75
C ASN A 117 1.34 21.84 11.40
N ASN A 118 1.75 22.86 10.64
CA ASN A 118 2.59 23.96 11.11
C ASN A 118 1.94 24.80 12.22
N ASP A 119 0.63 24.76 12.39
CA ASP A 119 -0.11 25.41 13.47
C ASP A 119 -0.26 24.52 14.74
N GLY A 120 0.32 23.31 14.72
CA GLY A 120 0.23 22.34 15.80
C GLY A 120 -1.03 21.49 15.80
N THR A 121 -1.90 21.61 14.81
CA THR A 121 -3.12 20.77 14.69
C THR A 121 -2.74 19.35 14.32
N LEU A 122 -3.26 18.37 15.07
CA LEU A 122 -3.07 16.95 14.80
C LEU A 122 -3.84 16.52 13.55
N ILE A 123 -3.15 15.87 12.63
CA ILE A 123 -3.75 15.23 11.45
C ILE A 123 -4.05 13.78 11.80
N GLN A 124 -5.30 13.40 11.62
CA GLN A 124 -5.72 12.02 11.85
C GLN A 124 -5.43 11.15 10.61
N PRO A 125 -5.06 9.87 10.77
CA PRO A 125 -5.06 8.92 9.67
C PRO A 125 -6.46 8.80 9.03
N ASP A 126 -6.52 8.44 7.75
CA ASP A 126 -7.74 8.49 6.92
C ASP A 126 -8.91 7.66 7.45
N SER A 127 -8.67 6.51 8.08
CA SER A 127 -9.71 5.68 8.69
C SER A 127 -9.13 4.70 9.72
N GLU A 128 -10.00 4.13 10.55
CA GLU A 128 -9.61 3.07 11.50
C GLU A 128 -8.98 1.86 10.79
N ASN A 129 -9.43 1.53 9.58
CA ASN A 129 -8.87 0.46 8.76
C ASN A 129 -7.53 0.82 8.10
N SER A 130 -7.11 2.08 8.13
CA SER A 130 -5.82 2.51 7.61
C SER A 130 -4.66 2.27 8.58
N SER A 131 -4.95 2.03 9.86
CA SER A 131 -3.95 1.70 10.89
C SER A 131 -3.86 0.19 11.06
N LEU A 132 -3.17 -0.48 10.15
CA LEU A 132 -2.98 -1.94 10.22
C LEU A 132 -1.86 -2.30 11.19
N ARG A 133 -2.09 -3.35 11.98
CA ARG A 133 -1.08 -3.97 12.84
C ARG A 133 -0.89 -5.41 12.40
N SER A 134 0.35 -5.80 12.18
CA SER A 134 0.72 -7.16 11.73
C SER A 134 0.10 -7.52 10.38
N ILE A 135 0.88 -7.42 9.33
CA ILE A 135 0.46 -7.73 7.96
C ILE A 135 0.92 -9.14 7.64
N ALA A 136 0.01 -9.99 7.14
CA ALA A 136 0.34 -11.35 6.70
C ALA A 136 1.40 -11.30 5.60
N GLY A 137 2.41 -12.16 5.71
CA GLY A 137 3.51 -12.20 4.74
C GLY A 137 4.55 -11.07 4.87
N CYS A 138 4.33 -10.10 5.78
CA CYS A 138 5.29 -9.05 6.07
C CYS A 138 5.44 -8.82 7.59
N PRO A 139 6.18 -9.68 8.31
CA PRO A 139 6.36 -9.57 9.75
C PRO A 139 7.12 -8.32 10.18
N ASP A 140 7.81 -7.66 9.27
CA ASP A 140 8.64 -6.49 9.54
C ASP A 140 7.83 -5.19 9.55
N ILE A 141 6.63 -5.16 9.02
CA ILE A 141 5.69 -4.06 9.21
C ILE A 141 4.84 -4.34 10.44
N ARG A 142 5.05 -3.54 11.50
CA ARG A 142 4.30 -3.64 12.75
C ARG A 142 3.16 -2.65 12.86
N VAL A 143 3.30 -1.49 12.22
CA VAL A 143 2.26 -0.45 12.13
C VAL A 143 2.33 0.15 10.74
N ARG A 144 1.16 0.36 10.13
CA ARG A 144 0.98 1.14 8.91
C ARG A 144 -0.18 2.10 9.09
N GLN A 145 0.00 3.34 8.66
CA GLN A 145 -1.04 4.37 8.64
C GLN A 145 -1.12 5.00 7.26
N THR A 146 -2.30 5.47 6.89
CA THR A 146 -2.56 6.16 5.64
C THR A 146 -2.97 7.59 5.92
N PHE A 147 -2.41 8.53 5.18
CA PHE A 147 -2.74 9.95 5.24
C PHE A 147 -2.99 10.45 3.83
N SER A 148 -4.17 11.01 3.59
CA SER A 148 -4.54 11.62 2.31
C SER A 148 -4.41 13.13 2.33
N GLN A 149 -4.31 13.72 1.15
CA GLN A 149 -4.31 15.17 0.93
C GLN A 149 -3.15 15.90 1.63
N LEU A 150 -2.00 15.23 1.81
CA LEU A 150 -0.82 15.89 2.33
C LEU A 150 -0.14 16.75 1.26
N SER A 151 0.16 18.00 1.61
CA SER A 151 0.97 18.93 0.79
C SER A 151 1.70 19.93 1.68
N GLY A 152 3.00 20.11 1.45
CA GLY A 152 3.82 21.01 2.27
C GLY A 152 4.55 20.33 3.42
N VAL A 153 4.74 21.03 4.53
CA VAL A 153 5.64 20.63 5.62
C VAL A 153 4.85 20.26 6.87
N TYR A 154 5.20 19.13 7.48
CA TYR A 154 4.54 18.57 8.65
C TYR A 154 5.55 18.22 9.74
N LEU A 155 5.16 18.41 11.00
CA LEU A 155 5.89 17.86 12.14
C LEU A 155 5.41 16.45 12.43
N ALA A 156 6.32 15.50 12.37
CA ALA A 156 6.09 14.13 12.79
C ALA A 156 6.62 13.91 14.20
N LYS A 157 5.85 13.20 15.02
CA LYS A 157 6.23 12.71 16.34
C LYS A 157 6.13 11.19 16.36
N LEU A 158 7.21 10.53 16.75
CA LEU A 158 7.24 9.09 16.94
C LEU A 158 7.52 8.78 18.42
N VAL A 159 6.72 7.91 19.04
CA VAL A 159 6.84 7.54 20.44
C VAL A 159 7.03 6.03 20.56
N ASN A 160 8.14 5.63 21.17
CA ASN A 160 8.40 4.25 21.55
C ASN A 160 9.50 4.20 22.64
N PRO A 161 9.15 3.97 23.91
CA PRO A 161 10.14 3.96 24.99
C PRO A 161 10.98 2.68 25.05
N ASN A 162 10.71 1.69 24.19
CA ASN A 162 11.29 0.36 24.29
C ASN A 162 12.43 0.08 23.30
N VAL A 163 12.71 1.02 22.39
CA VAL A 163 13.73 0.87 21.34
C VAL A 163 14.55 2.13 21.19
N SER A 164 15.76 2.01 20.68
CA SER A 164 16.67 3.14 20.41
C SER A 164 16.56 3.69 19.00
N SER A 165 15.96 2.95 18.08
CA SER A 165 15.64 3.41 16.74
C SER A 165 14.44 2.65 16.16
N VAL A 166 13.76 3.27 15.20
CA VAL A 166 12.64 2.69 14.47
C VAL A 166 12.89 2.89 12.98
N LYS A 167 12.73 1.83 12.21
CA LYS A 167 12.75 1.94 10.76
C LYS A 167 11.37 2.38 10.26
N MET A 168 11.37 3.32 9.33
CA MET A 168 10.19 3.88 8.69
C MET A 168 10.35 3.84 7.18
N VAL A 169 9.29 3.44 6.49
CA VAL A 169 9.15 3.61 5.04
C VAL A 169 7.91 4.44 4.76
N VAL A 170 8.01 5.31 3.77
CA VAL A 170 6.89 6.12 3.29
C VAL A 170 6.76 5.90 1.80
N MET A 171 5.52 5.70 1.34
CA MET A 171 5.19 5.49 -0.07
C MET A 171 3.94 6.29 -0.44
N ASN A 172 3.94 6.91 -1.61
CA ASN A 172 2.75 7.57 -2.13
C ASN A 172 1.96 6.66 -3.08
N THR A 173 0.67 6.93 -3.26
CA THR A 173 -0.25 6.07 -4.02
C THR A 173 -0.78 6.70 -5.30
N ASN A 174 -0.34 7.91 -5.66
CA ASN A 174 -1.08 8.72 -6.65
C ASN A 174 -0.74 8.46 -8.12
N ASN A 175 0.37 7.81 -8.44
CA ASN A 175 0.66 7.48 -9.83
C ASN A 175 0.19 6.07 -10.15
N ALA A 176 -0.98 5.98 -10.78
CA ALA A 176 -1.47 4.73 -11.34
C ALA A 176 -0.47 4.16 -12.37
N PRO A 177 -0.39 2.85 -12.54
CA PRO A 177 0.30 2.28 -13.67
C PRO A 177 -0.33 2.78 -14.98
N SER A 178 0.43 2.81 -16.06
CA SER A 178 -0.08 3.17 -17.39
C SER A 178 -0.07 1.93 -18.28
N ALA A 179 -1.26 1.39 -18.56
CA ALA A 179 -1.42 0.21 -19.38
C ALA A 179 -1.02 0.48 -20.83
N ASN A 180 -0.25 -0.41 -21.42
CA ASN A 180 0.03 -0.51 -22.85
C ASN A 180 0.36 -1.96 -23.20
N PHE A 181 0.12 -2.37 -24.46
CA PHE A 181 0.47 -3.71 -24.91
C PHE A 181 0.75 -3.74 -26.42
N THR A 182 1.41 -4.79 -26.87
CA THR A 182 1.58 -5.10 -28.30
C THR A 182 1.06 -6.50 -28.59
N THR A 183 0.87 -6.78 -29.87
CA THR A 183 0.43 -8.09 -30.38
C THR A 183 1.39 -8.59 -31.46
N SER A 184 1.55 -9.91 -31.55
CA SER A 184 2.40 -10.51 -32.58
C SER A 184 1.94 -10.21 -34.01
N THR A 185 0.65 -9.95 -34.19
CA THR A 185 0.04 -9.52 -35.46
C THR A 185 -1.27 -8.81 -35.20
N SER A 186 -1.70 -7.97 -36.12
CA SER A 186 -3.04 -7.37 -36.16
C SER A 186 -3.99 -8.09 -37.14
N ASP A 187 -3.45 -8.95 -38.04
CA ASP A 187 -4.21 -9.72 -39.02
C ASP A 187 -3.91 -11.22 -38.83
N ALA A 188 -4.94 -12.04 -38.70
CA ALA A 188 -4.83 -13.47 -38.49
C ALA A 188 -5.94 -14.26 -39.21
N PHE A 189 -5.76 -15.55 -39.37
CA PHE A 189 -6.84 -16.47 -39.76
C PHE A 189 -7.51 -17.05 -38.52
N VAL A 190 -8.77 -17.46 -38.69
CA VAL A 190 -9.49 -18.20 -37.64
C VAL A 190 -8.65 -19.38 -37.14
N GLY A 191 -8.46 -19.44 -35.83
CA GLY A 191 -7.68 -20.45 -35.13
C GLY A 191 -6.17 -20.20 -35.04
N ASP A 192 -5.66 -19.12 -35.65
CA ASP A 192 -4.26 -18.76 -35.46
C ASP A 192 -4.05 -18.18 -34.04
N THR A 193 -2.98 -18.58 -33.40
CA THR A 193 -2.63 -18.06 -32.07
C THR A 193 -1.94 -16.71 -32.17
N ILE A 194 -2.49 -15.72 -31.51
CA ILE A 194 -1.91 -14.39 -31.37
C ILE A 194 -1.29 -14.26 -29.98
N THR A 195 -0.10 -13.72 -29.89
CA THR A 195 0.57 -13.39 -28.62
C THR A 195 0.31 -11.93 -28.28
N PHE A 196 -0.14 -11.68 -27.07
CA PHE A 196 -0.33 -10.36 -26.47
C PHE A 196 0.78 -10.15 -25.45
N MET A 197 1.50 -9.05 -25.54
CA MET A 197 2.65 -8.74 -24.68
C MET A 197 2.42 -7.40 -23.98
N ASP A 198 2.57 -7.40 -22.65
CA ASP A 198 2.53 -6.18 -21.87
C ASP A 198 3.69 -5.25 -22.20
N GLU A 199 3.39 -3.97 -22.36
CA GLU A 199 4.33 -2.85 -22.48
C GLU A 199 3.94 -1.70 -21.53
N SER A 200 3.24 -2.03 -20.46
CA SER A 200 2.81 -1.05 -19.47
C SER A 200 4.00 -0.49 -18.70
N SER A 201 3.86 0.75 -18.26
CA SER A 201 4.78 1.36 -17.29
C SER A 201 4.17 1.31 -15.90
N GLN A 202 4.98 0.97 -14.91
CA GLN A 202 4.59 1.10 -13.51
C GLN A 202 4.37 2.57 -13.15
N GLY A 203 3.48 2.82 -12.19
CA GLY A 203 3.31 4.10 -11.55
C GLY A 203 4.26 4.25 -10.36
N SER A 204 3.71 4.65 -9.23
CA SER A 204 4.47 4.72 -7.97
C SER A 204 4.90 3.33 -7.46
N TYR A 205 4.21 2.28 -7.91
CA TYR A 205 4.42 0.91 -7.46
C TYR A 205 4.54 -0.07 -8.62
N PRO A 206 5.19 -1.24 -8.41
CA PRO A 206 5.25 -2.30 -9.40
C PRO A 206 3.86 -2.79 -9.82
N ILE A 207 3.70 -3.14 -11.08
CA ILE A 207 2.50 -3.80 -11.56
C ILE A 207 2.44 -5.21 -10.98
N MET A 208 1.31 -5.54 -10.34
CA MET A 208 1.09 -6.80 -9.64
C MET A 208 0.14 -7.74 -10.37
N THR A 209 -0.86 -7.18 -11.06
CA THR A 209 -1.87 -7.96 -11.74
C THR A 209 -2.07 -7.50 -13.18
N TYR A 210 -2.39 -8.48 -14.03
CA TYR A 210 -2.71 -8.30 -15.44
C TYR A 210 -4.04 -8.95 -15.71
N SER A 211 -4.94 -8.26 -16.40
CA SER A 211 -6.22 -8.82 -16.84
C SER A 211 -6.44 -8.47 -18.31
N TRP A 212 -6.49 -9.49 -19.14
CA TRP A 212 -6.71 -9.39 -20.58
C TRP A 212 -8.15 -9.71 -20.90
N ASP A 213 -8.77 -8.89 -21.73
CA ASP A 213 -10.02 -9.16 -22.43
C ASP A 213 -9.73 -9.12 -23.93
N PHE A 214 -10.03 -10.19 -24.64
CA PHE A 214 -9.71 -10.30 -26.06
C PHE A 214 -10.80 -9.73 -26.99
N GLY A 215 -11.92 -9.27 -26.40
CA GLY A 215 -13.03 -8.68 -27.12
C GLY A 215 -13.97 -9.67 -27.80
N ASP A 216 -13.88 -10.95 -27.45
CA ASP A 216 -14.73 -12.04 -27.91
C ASP A 216 -15.41 -12.82 -26.77
N ASN A 217 -15.51 -12.20 -25.59
CA ASN A 217 -15.95 -12.76 -24.30
C ASN A 217 -14.97 -13.78 -23.68
N ASN A 218 -13.77 -13.91 -24.20
CA ASN A 218 -12.70 -14.66 -23.57
C ASN A 218 -11.72 -13.69 -22.88
N SER A 219 -11.13 -14.17 -21.80
CA SER A 219 -10.17 -13.41 -20.98
C SER A 219 -9.03 -14.27 -20.48
N SER A 220 -7.94 -13.65 -20.05
CA SER A 220 -6.82 -14.26 -19.35
C SER A 220 -6.35 -13.35 -18.22
N ALA A 221 -5.80 -13.92 -17.15
CA ALA A 221 -5.36 -13.15 -15.99
C ALA A 221 -3.95 -13.56 -15.54
N ASP A 222 -3.36 -12.71 -14.70
CA ASP A 222 -2.13 -12.92 -13.92
C ASP A 222 -0.84 -13.19 -14.72
N SER A 223 -0.79 -12.77 -15.98
CA SER A 223 0.42 -12.89 -16.80
C SER A 223 0.67 -11.64 -17.67
N PRO A 224 1.92 -11.14 -17.73
CA PRO A 224 2.29 -10.09 -18.67
C PRO A 224 2.28 -10.54 -20.13
N VAL A 225 2.16 -11.85 -20.39
CA VAL A 225 2.04 -12.40 -21.73
C VAL A 225 0.81 -13.31 -21.79
N ALA A 226 -0.07 -13.08 -22.76
CA ALA A 226 -1.23 -13.92 -23.01
C ALA A 226 -1.22 -14.46 -24.45
N PHE A 227 -1.87 -15.61 -24.63
CA PHE A 227 -2.05 -16.25 -25.92
C PHE A 227 -3.53 -16.46 -26.16
N HIS A 228 -4.01 -16.06 -27.33
CA HIS A 228 -5.41 -16.24 -27.71
C HIS A 228 -5.56 -16.58 -29.18
N ALA A 229 -6.60 -17.39 -29.49
CA ALA A 229 -6.97 -17.75 -30.86
C ALA A 229 -8.48 -17.51 -31.02
N TYR A 230 -8.86 -16.68 -31.99
CA TYR A 230 -10.26 -16.37 -32.25
C TYR A 230 -10.92 -17.48 -33.07
N SER A 231 -12.14 -17.89 -32.65
CA SER A 231 -12.91 -18.95 -33.28
C SER A 231 -13.72 -18.47 -34.51
N ASP A 232 -13.96 -17.18 -34.60
CA ASP A 232 -14.77 -16.58 -35.66
C ASP A 232 -14.03 -15.45 -36.37
N SER A 233 -14.41 -15.20 -37.62
CA SER A 233 -13.91 -14.04 -38.35
C SER A 233 -14.61 -12.75 -37.86
N GLY A 234 -13.82 -11.68 -37.70
CA GLY A 234 -14.33 -10.41 -37.18
C GLY A 234 -13.23 -9.40 -36.93
N GLU A 235 -13.63 -8.24 -36.44
CA GLU A 235 -12.72 -7.24 -35.85
C GLU A 235 -12.92 -7.23 -34.35
N TYR A 236 -11.81 -7.35 -33.62
CA TYR A 236 -11.80 -7.46 -32.17
C TYR A 236 -11.05 -6.29 -31.53
N SER A 237 -11.55 -5.87 -30.38
CA SER A 237 -11.01 -4.75 -29.61
C SER A 237 -10.47 -5.27 -28.26
N PRO A 238 -9.27 -5.84 -28.22
CA PRO A 238 -8.70 -6.34 -27.00
C PRO A 238 -8.37 -5.21 -26.03
N SER A 239 -8.42 -5.52 -24.73
CA SER A 239 -8.02 -4.62 -23.68
C SER A 239 -7.09 -5.30 -22.66
N LEU A 240 -6.24 -4.47 -22.05
CA LEU A 240 -5.41 -4.85 -20.92
C LEU A 240 -5.70 -3.92 -19.74
N THR A 241 -5.99 -4.51 -18.60
CA THR A 241 -6.01 -3.82 -17.31
C THR A 241 -4.79 -4.25 -16.50
N VAL A 242 -4.02 -3.29 -16.01
CA VAL A 242 -2.93 -3.51 -15.08
C VAL A 242 -3.22 -2.81 -13.77
N SER A 243 -2.81 -3.44 -12.66
CA SER A 243 -2.98 -2.85 -11.32
C SER A 243 -1.74 -3.09 -10.48
N ASP A 244 -1.43 -2.12 -9.62
CA ASP A 244 -0.43 -2.21 -8.57
C ASP A 244 -1.01 -2.68 -7.22
N GLY A 245 -2.29 -3.10 -7.23
CA GLY A 245 -3.06 -3.53 -6.06
C GLY A 245 -3.88 -2.43 -5.39
N TYR A 246 -3.68 -1.17 -5.79
CA TYR A 246 -4.43 0.00 -5.28
C TYR A 246 -5.07 0.79 -6.40
N LEU A 247 -4.27 1.10 -7.40
CA LEU A 247 -4.70 1.81 -8.59
C LEU A 247 -4.61 0.88 -9.79
N PHE A 248 -5.41 1.17 -10.79
CA PHE A 248 -5.40 0.42 -12.03
C PHE A 248 -5.54 1.36 -13.23
N HIS A 249 -5.09 0.89 -14.36
CA HIS A 249 -5.34 1.54 -15.64
C HIS A 249 -5.71 0.49 -16.67
N THR A 250 -6.66 0.84 -17.51
CA THR A 250 -7.12 -0.02 -18.62
C THR A 250 -6.89 0.68 -19.95
N ILE A 251 -6.31 -0.04 -20.90
CA ILE A 251 -6.24 0.38 -22.30
C ILE A 251 -7.03 -0.59 -23.17
N MET A 252 -7.85 -0.07 -24.08
CA MET A 252 -8.51 -0.83 -25.14
C MET A 252 -7.98 -0.36 -26.47
N LYS A 253 -7.60 -1.29 -27.33
CA LYS A 253 -7.22 -0.99 -28.73
C LYS A 253 -8.37 -1.36 -29.65
N ASN A 254 -9.10 -0.34 -30.10
CA ASN A 254 -10.31 -0.51 -30.93
C ASN A 254 -9.97 -1.14 -32.28
N ALA A 255 -10.75 -2.15 -32.70
CA ALA A 255 -10.60 -2.89 -33.96
C ALA A 255 -9.13 -3.24 -34.28
N HIS A 256 -8.38 -3.61 -33.25
CA HIS A 256 -6.94 -3.84 -33.33
C HIS A 256 -6.60 -5.16 -34.01
N ILE A 257 -7.44 -6.19 -33.82
CA ILE A 257 -7.24 -7.52 -34.41
C ILE A 257 -8.32 -7.77 -35.45
N ARG A 258 -7.89 -8.07 -36.67
CA ARG A 258 -8.74 -8.50 -37.78
C ARG A 258 -8.53 -9.97 -38.04
N VAL A 259 -9.59 -10.76 -37.92
CA VAL A 259 -9.56 -12.21 -38.16
C VAL A 259 -10.37 -12.55 -39.39
N VAL A 260 -9.80 -13.30 -40.32
CA VAL A 260 -10.46 -13.72 -41.57
C VAL A 260 -10.59 -15.25 -41.61
N GLY A 261 -11.67 -15.71 -42.23
CA GLY A 261 -11.87 -17.14 -42.46
C GLY A 261 -10.82 -17.70 -43.42
N ARG A 262 -10.32 -18.93 -43.14
CA ARG A 262 -9.52 -19.66 -44.13
C ARG A 262 -10.43 -20.00 -45.31
N GLY A 263 -10.08 -19.49 -46.51
CA GLY A 263 -10.78 -19.89 -47.71
C GLY A 263 -10.77 -21.41 -47.85
N ARG A 264 -11.90 -21.99 -48.25
CA ARG A 264 -11.89 -23.42 -48.64
C ARG A 264 -11.13 -23.50 -49.97
N GLU A 265 -9.98 -24.20 -49.94
CA GLU A 265 -9.36 -24.69 -51.14
C GLU A 265 -10.24 -25.75 -51.83
#